data_90b4e47ebb7ecfc889001aa026119e8b
#
_entry.id   90b4e47ebb7ecfc889001aa026119e8b
#
_cell.length_a   1.000
_cell.length_b   1.000
_cell.length_c   1.000
_cell.angle_alpha   90.00
_cell.angle_beta   90.00
_cell.angle_gamma   90.00
#
_symmetry.space_group_name_H-M   'P 1'
#
loop_
_entity.id
_entity.type
_entity.pdbx_description
1 polymer ?
#
loop_
_entity_poly.entity_id
_entity_poly.type
_entity_poly.pdbx_seq_one_letter_code
_entity_poly.pdbx_strand_id
1 'polypeptide(L)'
;MISYETHILPNSDYYIYTPSTLAKKLFFYPICIGSFRYESGYRLARDSYDSFLMMYILKGTCFVTVGSHTMQAMADQLVLLDCYAPHAYGTDSGFEALWIHFDGPMARIFY
;
A
#
# COMPACT_ATOMS: atom_id res chain seq x y z
N MET A 1 6.95 -7.78 12.09
CA MET A 1 7.11 -9.01 11.30
C MET A 1 7.98 -8.73 10.09
N ILE A 2 8.81 -9.67 9.72
CA ILE A 2 9.67 -9.51 8.54
C ILE A 2 9.00 -10.16 7.34
N SER A 3 9.01 -9.46 6.20
CA SER A 3 8.44 -9.98 4.97
C SER A 3 9.42 -10.89 4.25
N TYR A 4 8.89 -11.99 3.70
CA TYR A 4 9.65 -12.93 2.86
C TYR A 4 9.11 -13.00 1.44
N GLU A 5 8.34 -11.99 1.01
CA GLU A 5 7.85 -11.92 -0.36
C GLU A 5 9.00 -11.81 -1.36
N THR A 6 8.77 -12.33 -2.57
CA THR A 6 9.73 -12.21 -3.68
C THR A 6 9.96 -10.73 -4.04
N HIS A 7 11.22 -10.34 -4.25
CA HIS A 7 11.62 -8.98 -4.57
C HIS A 7 11.38 -7.95 -3.46
N ILE A 8 11.21 -8.41 -2.23
CA ILE A 8 11.25 -7.56 -1.04
C ILE A 8 12.60 -7.76 -0.37
N LEU A 9 13.32 -6.66 -0.19
CA LEU A 9 14.67 -6.70 0.39
C LEU A 9 14.65 -6.96 1.89
N PRO A 10 15.75 -7.50 2.46
CA PRO A 10 15.89 -7.61 3.91
C PRO A 10 15.68 -6.25 4.60
N ASN A 11 15.28 -6.28 5.84
CA ASN A 11 14.92 -5.11 6.67
C ASN A 11 13.58 -4.49 6.33
N SER A 12 12.79 -5.10 5.44
CA SER A 12 11.39 -4.73 5.26
C SER A 12 10.57 -5.33 6.39
N ASP A 13 9.73 -4.52 7.01
CA ASP A 13 8.96 -4.92 8.18
C ASP A 13 7.53 -4.42 8.11
N TYR A 14 6.60 -5.10 8.80
CA TYR A 14 5.20 -4.71 8.83
C TYR A 14 4.54 -5.18 10.12
N TYR A 15 3.41 -4.54 10.45
CA TYR A 15 2.61 -4.85 11.63
C TYR A 15 1.14 -4.98 11.23
N ILE A 16 0.46 -5.93 11.88
CA ILE A 16 -0.96 -6.17 11.66
C ILE A 16 -1.70 -5.76 12.93
N TYR A 17 -2.82 -5.04 12.76
CA TYR A 17 -3.66 -4.55 13.85
C TYR A 17 -5.01 -5.25 13.84
N THR A 18 -5.52 -5.52 15.05
CA THR A 18 -6.90 -5.97 15.22
C THR A 18 -7.71 -4.78 15.76
N PRO A 19 -8.54 -4.13 14.95
CA PRO A 19 -9.29 -2.97 15.39
C PRO A 19 -10.40 -3.36 16.38
N SER A 20 -10.74 -2.44 17.30
CA SER A 20 -11.90 -2.62 18.19
C SER A 20 -13.21 -2.58 17.40
N THR A 21 -14.26 -3.15 17.97
CA THR A 21 -15.61 -3.10 17.38
C THR A 21 -16.07 -1.65 17.17
N LEU A 22 -15.76 -0.77 18.11
CA LEU A 22 -16.13 0.64 18.04
C LEU A 22 -15.40 1.34 16.87
N ALA A 23 -14.11 1.11 16.71
CA ALA A 23 -13.35 1.66 15.60
C ALA A 23 -13.92 1.26 14.25
N LYS A 24 -14.31 -0.02 14.11
CA LYS A 24 -14.92 -0.53 12.89
C LYS A 24 -16.24 0.15 12.54
N LYS A 25 -16.96 0.65 13.52
CA LYS A 25 -18.28 1.28 13.33
C LYS A 25 -18.23 2.77 13.06
N LEU A 26 -17.27 3.49 13.65
CA LEU A 26 -17.32 4.95 13.72
C LEU A 26 -16.30 5.66 12.85
N PHE A 27 -15.11 5.11 12.72
CA PHE A 27 -13.99 5.84 12.12
C PHE A 27 -13.30 5.00 11.05
N PHE A 28 -12.15 5.43 10.64
CA PHE A 28 -11.23 4.59 9.93
C PHE A 28 -10.22 4.01 10.91
N TYR A 29 -9.60 2.90 10.53
CA TYR A 29 -8.67 2.17 11.38
C TYR A 29 -7.57 1.53 10.53
N PRO A 30 -6.36 1.37 11.07
CA PRO A 30 -5.31 0.65 10.36
C PRO A 30 -5.57 -0.86 10.40
N ILE A 31 -5.24 -1.52 9.30
CA ILE A 31 -5.25 -2.99 9.21
C ILE A 31 -3.82 -3.49 9.40
N CYS A 32 -2.90 -2.94 8.62
CA CYS A 32 -1.48 -3.22 8.75
C CYS A 32 -0.69 -2.03 8.24
N ILE A 33 0.50 -1.86 8.80
CA ILE A 33 1.45 -0.84 8.36
C ILE A 33 2.80 -1.49 8.14
N GLY A 34 3.58 -0.92 7.25
CA GLY A 34 4.89 -1.45 6.98
C GLY A 34 5.86 -0.43 6.41
N SER A 35 7.11 -0.84 6.43
CA SER A 35 8.23 -0.13 5.81
C SER A 35 8.95 -1.14 4.93
N PHE A 36 8.76 -1.02 3.62
CA PHE A 36 9.28 -1.99 2.68
C PHE A 36 10.31 -1.37 1.74
N ARG A 37 11.30 -2.17 1.41
CA ARG A 37 12.26 -1.88 0.35
C ARG A 37 11.99 -2.84 -0.79
N TYR A 38 11.47 -2.31 -1.89
CA TYR A 38 11.07 -3.10 -3.05
C TYR A 38 12.24 -3.20 -4.03
N GLU A 39 12.54 -4.42 -4.42
CA GLU A 39 13.60 -4.71 -5.36
C GLU A 39 13.12 -4.48 -6.80
N SER A 40 14.07 -4.17 -7.67
CA SER A 40 13.86 -4.12 -9.11
C SER A 40 13.07 -5.36 -9.59
N GLY A 41 12.01 -5.13 -10.35
CA GLY A 41 11.16 -6.20 -10.86
C GLY A 41 9.96 -6.56 -9.99
N TYR A 42 9.78 -5.92 -8.83
CA TYR A 42 8.60 -6.18 -8.01
C TYR A 42 7.32 -5.83 -8.77
N ARG A 43 6.33 -6.73 -8.70
CA ARG A 43 5.00 -6.55 -9.30
C ARG A 43 3.94 -7.11 -8.38
N LEU A 44 2.87 -6.37 -8.23
CA LEU A 44 1.68 -6.80 -7.53
C LEU A 44 0.45 -6.39 -8.34
N ALA A 45 -0.46 -7.32 -8.56
CA ALA A 45 -1.73 -7.03 -9.20
C ALA A 45 -2.83 -7.79 -8.48
N ARG A 46 -3.95 -7.12 -8.19
CA ARG A 46 -5.10 -7.71 -7.50
C ARG A 46 -6.39 -7.23 -8.13
N ASP A 47 -7.39 -8.09 -8.19
CA ASP A 47 -8.75 -7.69 -8.57
C ASP A 47 -9.43 -6.95 -7.43
N SER A 48 -9.17 -7.36 -6.20
CA SER A 48 -9.70 -6.73 -4.99
C SER A 48 -8.87 -7.11 -3.77
N TYR A 49 -8.78 -6.18 -2.84
CA TYR A 49 -8.23 -6.40 -1.51
C TYR A 49 -9.01 -5.50 -0.55
N ASP A 50 -9.51 -6.05 0.54
CA ASP A 50 -10.49 -5.39 1.40
C ASP A 50 -9.90 -4.28 2.24
N SER A 51 -9.40 -3.22 1.60
CA SER A 51 -8.86 -2.05 2.27
C SER A 51 -8.60 -0.91 1.30
N PHE A 52 -8.23 0.24 1.86
CA PHE A 52 -7.55 1.33 1.16
C PHE A 52 -6.06 1.25 1.47
N LEU A 53 -5.24 1.73 0.56
CA LEU A 53 -3.79 1.79 0.74
C LEU A 53 -3.31 3.23 0.62
N MET A 54 -2.51 3.65 1.59
CA MET A 54 -1.74 4.89 1.51
C MET A 54 -0.26 4.51 1.55
N MET A 55 0.50 5.04 0.60
CA MET A 55 1.90 4.70 0.46
C MET A 55 2.72 5.97 0.24
N TYR A 56 3.66 6.22 1.12
CA TYR A 56 4.59 7.36 1.01
C TYR A 56 5.92 6.86 0.46
N ILE A 57 6.30 7.39 -0.70
CA ILE A 57 7.53 6.96 -1.37
C ILE A 57 8.72 7.70 -0.75
N LEU A 58 9.63 6.95 -0.16
CA LEU A 58 10.84 7.48 0.45
C LEU A 58 11.97 7.64 -0.57
N LYS A 59 12.05 6.71 -1.52
CA LYS A 59 13.14 6.65 -2.48
C LYS A 59 12.73 5.80 -3.68
N GLY A 60 13.24 6.16 -4.85
CA GLY A 60 13.01 5.39 -6.07
C GLY A 60 11.70 5.73 -6.76
N THR A 61 11.23 4.81 -7.59
CA THR A 61 10.07 5.02 -8.46
C THR A 61 9.12 3.82 -8.41
N CYS A 62 7.83 4.11 -8.17
CA CYS A 62 6.75 3.15 -8.19
C CYS A 62 5.78 3.49 -9.32
N PHE A 63 5.37 2.48 -10.10
CA PHE A 63 4.29 2.61 -11.08
C PHE A 63 3.00 2.07 -10.49
N VAL A 64 1.92 2.82 -10.62
CA VAL A 64 0.61 2.46 -10.10
C VAL A 64 -0.38 2.45 -11.24
N THR A 65 -1.12 1.35 -11.39
CA THR A 65 -2.13 1.19 -12.44
C THR A 65 -3.51 1.01 -11.82
N VAL A 66 -4.45 1.85 -12.21
CA VAL A 66 -5.86 1.75 -11.84
C VAL A 66 -6.68 1.87 -13.12
N GLY A 67 -7.41 0.81 -13.45
CA GLY A 67 -8.11 0.75 -14.73
C GLY A 67 -7.13 0.81 -15.90
N SER A 68 -7.35 1.75 -16.81
CA SER A 68 -6.48 1.97 -17.98
C SER A 68 -5.40 3.03 -17.73
N HIS A 69 -5.31 3.57 -16.51
CA HIS A 69 -4.38 4.65 -16.17
C HIS A 69 -3.20 4.10 -15.40
N THR A 70 -1.99 4.44 -15.86
CA THR A 70 -0.75 4.17 -15.14
C THR A 70 -0.10 5.48 -14.76
N MET A 71 0.24 5.62 -13.48
CA MET A 71 0.89 6.79 -12.92
C MET A 71 2.23 6.40 -12.32
N GLN A 72 3.13 7.36 -12.25
CA GLN A 72 4.44 7.19 -11.65
C GLN A 72 4.50 7.98 -10.35
N ALA A 73 4.94 7.33 -9.28
CA ALA A 73 5.15 7.96 -7.99
C ALA A 73 6.64 7.88 -7.63
N MET A 74 7.20 9.00 -7.20
CA MET A 74 8.61 9.14 -6.85
C MET A 74 8.77 9.64 -5.42
N ALA A 75 10.02 9.78 -4.98
CA ALA A 75 10.34 10.21 -3.62
C ALA A 75 9.54 11.46 -3.21
N ASP A 76 9.07 11.45 -1.98
CA ASP A 76 8.24 12.49 -1.35
C ASP A 76 6.84 12.61 -1.91
N GLN A 77 6.38 11.65 -2.71
CA GLN A 77 5.02 11.58 -3.20
C GLN A 77 4.20 10.55 -2.43
N LEU A 78 2.91 10.83 -2.31
CA LEU A 78 1.94 9.99 -1.63
C LEU A 78 1.04 9.32 -2.66
N VAL A 79 0.89 8.00 -2.54
CA VAL A 79 -0.05 7.21 -3.33
C VAL A 79 -1.23 6.86 -2.45
N LEU A 80 -2.45 7.05 -2.97
CA LEU A 80 -3.67 6.65 -2.30
C LEU A 80 -4.48 5.77 -3.25
N LEU A 81 -4.78 4.54 -2.82
CA LEU A 81 -5.47 3.55 -3.64
C LEU A 81 -6.71 3.03 -2.96
N ASP A 82 -7.79 2.90 -3.73
CA ASP A 82 -8.96 2.09 -3.38
C ASP A 82 -8.67 0.65 -3.81
N CYS A 83 -8.25 -0.19 -2.87
CA CYS A 83 -7.90 -1.57 -3.18
C CYS A 83 -9.10 -2.48 -3.38
N TYR A 84 -10.31 -2.03 -3.11
CA TYR A 84 -11.52 -2.77 -3.45
C TYR A 84 -11.72 -2.89 -4.97
N ALA A 85 -11.20 -1.95 -5.74
CA ALA A 85 -11.21 -1.98 -7.19
C ALA A 85 -9.92 -2.66 -7.72
N PRO A 86 -9.92 -3.15 -8.97
CA PRO A 86 -8.71 -3.69 -9.58
C PRO A 86 -7.58 -2.66 -9.57
N HIS A 87 -6.41 -3.09 -9.14
CA HIS A 87 -5.25 -2.22 -9.03
C HIS A 87 -3.96 -3.02 -9.18
N ALA A 88 -2.91 -2.32 -9.55
CA ALA A 88 -1.57 -2.90 -9.65
C ALA A 88 -0.53 -1.84 -9.31
N TYR A 89 0.59 -2.27 -8.75
CA TYR A 89 1.76 -1.42 -8.60
C TYR A 89 3.04 -2.25 -8.67
N GLY A 90 4.11 -1.58 -9.02
CA GLY A 90 5.40 -2.24 -9.16
C GLY A 90 6.50 -1.25 -9.48
N THR A 91 7.67 -1.79 -9.78
CA THR A 91 8.84 -0.98 -10.06
C THR A 91 9.79 -1.71 -11.01
N ASP A 92 10.46 -0.94 -11.85
CA ASP A 92 11.54 -1.46 -12.70
C ASP A 92 12.91 -1.29 -12.03
N SER A 93 13.08 -0.25 -11.24
CA SER A 93 14.38 0.14 -10.67
C SER A 93 14.48 -0.02 -9.15
N GLY A 94 13.36 -0.29 -8.48
CA GLY A 94 13.29 -0.37 -7.03
C GLY A 94 12.72 0.89 -6.40
N PHE A 95 12.17 0.74 -5.21
CA PHE A 95 11.72 1.87 -4.40
C PHE A 95 11.63 1.47 -2.93
N GLU A 96 11.59 2.48 -2.07
CA GLU A 96 11.34 2.32 -0.64
C GLU A 96 10.11 3.11 -0.27
N ALA A 97 9.25 2.53 0.54
CA ALA A 97 8.00 3.17 0.94
C ALA A 97 7.59 2.81 2.36
N LEU A 98 6.94 3.77 3.01
CA LEU A 98 6.11 3.52 4.17
C LEU A 98 4.69 3.34 3.66
N TRP A 99 3.98 2.32 4.15
CA TRP A 99 2.63 2.08 3.69
C TRP A 99 1.71 1.69 4.83
N ILE A 100 0.43 1.99 4.65
CA ILE A 100 -0.63 1.61 5.58
C ILE A 100 -1.85 1.14 4.79
N HIS A 101 -2.35 -0.03 5.12
CA HIS A 101 -3.68 -0.47 4.73
C HIS A 101 -4.66 -0.05 5.82
N PHE A 102 -5.73 0.60 5.43
CA PHE A 102 -6.73 1.09 6.36
C PHE A 102 -8.13 0.89 5.79
N ASP A 103 -9.13 0.92 6.66
CA ASP A 103 -10.52 0.80 6.27
C ASP A 103 -11.41 1.49 7.30
N GLY A 104 -12.71 1.35 7.16
CA GLY A 104 -13.71 1.89 8.07
C GLY A 104 -14.75 2.72 7.36
N PRO A 105 -15.86 3.05 8.04
CA PRO A 105 -16.95 3.82 7.42
C PRO A 105 -16.54 5.20 6.93
N MET A 106 -15.49 5.80 7.52
CA MET A 106 -15.01 7.12 7.12
C MET A 106 -13.92 7.07 6.04
N ALA A 107 -13.37 5.89 5.75
CA ALA A 107 -12.22 5.78 4.85
C ALA A 107 -12.55 6.28 3.44
N ARG A 108 -13.69 5.89 2.89
CA ARG A 108 -14.10 6.27 1.53
C ARG A 108 -14.36 7.77 1.40
N ILE A 109 -14.72 8.44 2.47
CA ILE A 109 -14.96 9.89 2.48
C ILE A 109 -13.65 10.66 2.24
N PHE A 110 -12.54 10.13 2.74
CA PHE A 110 -11.22 10.75 2.58
C PHE A 110 -10.49 10.31 1.32
N TYR A 111 -10.98 9.31 0.67
CA TYR A 111 -10.46 8.88 -0.64
C TYR A 111 -11.02 9.79 -1.76
#